data_5150f0506fecbf3915a11279669f7dff
#
_entry.id   5150f0506fecbf3915a11279669f7dff
#
_cell.length_a   1.000
_cell.length_b   1.000
_cell.length_c   1.000
_cell.angle_alpha   90.00
_cell.angle_beta   90.00
_cell.angle_gamma   90.00
#
_symmetry.space_group_name_H-M   'P 1'
#
loop_
_entity.id
_entity.type
_entity.pdbx_description
1 polymer ?
#
loop_
_entity_poly.entity_id
_entity_poly.type
_entity_poly.pdbx_seq_one_letter_code
_entity_poly.pdbx_strand_id
1 'polypeptide(L)'
;YIIGSGLAALTAACYLVRDGQMKGEHIHVFEKDPVAGGACDGRKMDVGYVMRGGREMDNHFEVMWDLLHDIPSLEHEGQSVLDEYYWLNKEDPNSSLCRATVNRGEDAHTDGKFAISDKGAMEIMRLFFTPDEQLQDKRITDFFDDEVFSSNFWLYWRTMFAFENWHSALEMKLY
;
A
#
# COMPACT_ATOMS: atom_id res chain seq x y z
N TYR A 1 27.58 -5.02 -9.98
CA TYR A 1 26.85 -4.02 -10.78
C TYR A 1 25.35 -4.23 -10.57
N ILE A 2 24.62 -3.16 -10.23
CA ILE A 2 23.18 -3.15 -10.00
C ILE A 2 22.55 -2.20 -11.02
N ILE A 3 21.52 -2.66 -11.72
CA ILE A 3 20.84 -1.88 -12.75
C ILE A 3 19.52 -1.35 -12.20
N GLY A 4 19.38 -0.03 -12.20
CA GLY A 4 18.29 0.70 -11.57
C GLY A 4 18.59 1.04 -10.11
N SER A 5 17.87 2.04 -9.56
CA SER A 5 17.98 2.48 -8.17
C SER A 5 16.63 2.49 -7.45
N GLY A 6 15.74 1.54 -7.82
CA GLY A 6 14.51 1.32 -7.08
C GLY A 6 14.77 0.70 -5.69
N LEU A 7 13.72 0.56 -4.90
CA LEU A 7 13.80 0.08 -3.52
C LEU A 7 14.60 -1.23 -3.41
N ALA A 8 14.30 -2.23 -4.23
CA ALA A 8 14.99 -3.52 -4.20
C ALA A 8 16.50 -3.40 -4.50
N ALA A 9 16.86 -2.54 -5.45
CA ALA A 9 18.26 -2.31 -5.85
C ALA A 9 19.06 -1.62 -4.74
N LEU A 10 18.47 -0.59 -4.13
CA LEU A 10 19.07 0.14 -3.00
C LEU A 10 19.19 -0.75 -1.76
N THR A 11 18.15 -1.54 -1.47
CA THR A 11 18.17 -2.54 -0.39
C THR A 11 19.30 -3.55 -0.60
N ALA A 12 19.44 -4.09 -1.80
CA ALA A 12 20.51 -5.02 -2.13
C ALA A 12 21.90 -4.39 -1.92
N ALA A 13 22.10 -3.13 -2.32
CA ALA A 13 23.36 -2.41 -2.09
C ALA A 13 23.66 -2.26 -0.60
N CYS A 14 22.65 -1.88 0.20
CA CYS A 14 22.79 -1.75 1.66
C CYS A 14 23.18 -3.07 2.31
N TYR A 15 22.49 -4.16 2.01
CA TYR A 15 22.81 -5.48 2.57
C TYR A 15 24.15 -6.02 2.12
N LEU A 16 24.57 -5.76 0.89
CA LEU A 16 25.93 -6.14 0.42
C LEU A 16 27.01 -5.45 1.25
N VAL A 17 26.80 -4.20 1.64
CA VAL A 17 27.76 -3.49 2.51
C VAL A 17 27.64 -3.99 3.95
N ARG A 18 26.42 -3.97 4.53
CA ARG A 18 26.19 -4.24 5.94
C ARG A 18 26.48 -5.71 6.30
N ASP A 19 25.86 -6.62 5.58
CA ASP A 19 25.87 -8.06 5.92
C ASP A 19 26.88 -8.82 5.05
N GLY A 20 26.98 -8.47 3.79
CA GLY A 20 27.95 -9.06 2.87
C GLY A 20 29.38 -8.53 3.05
N GLN A 21 29.56 -7.51 3.89
CA GLN A 21 30.87 -6.87 4.16
C GLN A 21 31.63 -6.46 2.90
N MET A 22 30.88 -6.21 1.82
CA MET A 22 31.46 -5.74 0.57
C MET A 22 31.81 -4.26 0.69
N LYS A 23 33.00 -3.90 0.20
CA LYS A 23 33.38 -2.50 0.17
C LYS A 23 32.49 -1.73 -0.81
N GLY A 24 32.00 -0.56 -0.40
CA GLY A 24 31.13 0.28 -1.23
C GLY A 24 31.74 0.67 -2.58
N GLU A 25 33.09 0.81 -2.64
CA GLU A 25 33.81 1.08 -3.88
C GLU A 25 33.68 -0.02 -4.95
N HIS A 26 33.26 -1.22 -4.56
CA HIS A 26 33.01 -2.35 -5.46
C HIS A 26 31.52 -2.49 -5.85
N ILE A 27 30.65 -1.61 -5.37
CA ILE A 27 29.23 -1.63 -5.68
C ILE A 27 28.90 -0.45 -6.59
N HIS A 28 28.42 -0.74 -7.79
CA HIS A 28 28.08 0.27 -8.79
C HIS A 28 26.59 0.15 -9.11
N VAL A 29 25.82 1.17 -8.74
CA VAL A 29 24.39 1.28 -9.06
C VAL A 29 24.23 2.21 -10.25
N PHE A 30 23.63 1.72 -11.33
CA PHE A 30 23.37 2.49 -12.54
C PHE A 30 21.90 2.89 -12.59
N GLU A 31 21.65 4.18 -12.60
CA GLU A 31 20.31 4.76 -12.69
C GLU A 31 20.18 5.59 -13.98
N LYS A 32 19.05 5.44 -14.66
CA LYS A 32 18.73 6.20 -15.87
C LYS A 32 18.19 7.58 -15.54
N ASP A 33 17.39 7.66 -14.48
CA ASP A 33 16.70 8.89 -14.09
C ASP A 33 17.57 9.73 -13.14
N PRO A 34 17.37 11.06 -13.09
CA PRO A 34 18.16 11.95 -12.25
C PRO A 34 17.90 11.79 -10.75
N VAL A 35 16.86 11.05 -10.36
CA VAL A 35 16.44 10.83 -8.97
C VAL A 35 16.41 9.33 -8.69
N ALA A 36 17.10 8.90 -7.65
CA ALA A 36 17.05 7.52 -7.18
C ALA A 36 15.69 7.23 -6.49
N GLY A 37 15.33 5.95 -6.39
CA GLY A 37 14.13 5.48 -5.73
C GLY A 37 13.16 4.73 -6.64
N GLY A 38 13.31 4.84 -7.95
CA GLY A 38 12.42 4.16 -8.92
C GLY A 38 10.96 4.59 -8.73
N ALA A 39 10.06 3.63 -8.58
CA ALA A 39 8.64 3.92 -8.31
C ALA A 39 8.38 4.54 -6.93
N CYS A 40 9.35 4.45 -6.01
CA CYS A 40 9.27 5.05 -4.67
C CYS A 40 9.99 6.40 -4.57
N ASP A 41 10.29 7.04 -5.71
CA ASP A 41 10.88 8.38 -5.72
C ASP A 41 9.94 9.40 -5.04
N GLY A 42 10.55 10.42 -4.47
CA GLY A 42 9.84 11.56 -3.90
C GLY A 42 10.56 12.87 -4.22
N ARG A 43 9.82 13.96 -4.22
CA ARG A 43 10.35 15.31 -4.43
C ARG A 43 10.00 16.20 -3.26
N LYS A 44 11.02 16.87 -2.71
CA LYS A 44 10.78 17.96 -1.74
C LYS A 44 10.35 19.20 -2.51
N MET A 45 9.22 19.78 -2.08
CA MET A 45 8.65 21.00 -2.62
C MET A 45 8.36 21.96 -1.44
N ASP A 46 7.98 23.20 -1.73
CA ASP A 46 7.67 24.20 -0.69
C ASP A 46 6.52 23.76 0.23
N VAL A 47 5.62 22.93 -0.28
CA VAL A 47 4.45 22.40 0.44
C VAL A 47 4.71 21.06 1.15
N GLY A 48 5.94 20.55 1.12
CA GLY A 48 6.30 19.25 1.70
C GLY A 48 6.82 18.25 0.67
N TYR A 49 6.72 16.97 0.98
CA TYR A 49 7.14 15.92 0.06
C TYR A 49 5.99 15.46 -0.83
N VAL A 50 6.26 15.34 -2.12
CA VAL A 50 5.31 14.82 -3.11
C VAL A 50 5.83 13.52 -3.67
N MET A 51 5.01 12.47 -3.64
CA MET A 51 5.32 11.14 -4.17
C MET A 51 4.21 10.63 -5.09
N ARG A 52 4.50 9.62 -5.88
CA ARG A 52 3.54 8.96 -6.76
C ARG A 52 2.76 7.90 -6.00
N GLY A 53 1.42 7.99 -6.02
CA GLY A 53 0.51 7.00 -5.45
C GLY A 53 0.65 6.80 -3.94
N GLY A 54 -0.07 5.81 -3.42
CA GLY A 54 0.04 5.36 -2.04
C GLY A 54 1.32 4.58 -1.77
N ARG A 55 1.77 4.60 -0.53
CA ARG A 55 2.95 3.86 -0.05
C ARG A 55 2.59 3.19 1.27
N GLU A 56 1.60 2.30 1.19
CA GLU A 56 1.17 1.53 2.34
C GLU A 56 2.20 0.46 2.68
N MET A 57 2.37 0.22 3.97
CA MET A 57 3.27 -0.79 4.48
C MET A 57 2.53 -1.72 5.44
N ASP A 58 2.83 -3.00 5.36
CA ASP A 58 2.30 -4.02 6.25
C ASP A 58 3.22 -4.21 7.46
N ASN A 59 2.65 -4.59 8.61
CA ASN A 59 3.41 -4.89 9.82
C ASN A 59 4.35 -6.09 9.69
N HIS A 60 4.26 -6.83 8.59
CA HIS A 60 5.04 -8.04 8.31
C HIS A 60 6.02 -7.86 7.16
N PHE A 61 6.45 -6.65 6.88
CA PHE A 61 7.54 -6.37 5.95
C PHE A 61 8.89 -6.41 6.66
N GLU A 62 9.21 -7.52 7.32
CA GLU A 62 10.35 -7.66 8.23
C GLU A 62 11.69 -7.26 7.59
N VAL A 63 11.92 -7.64 6.35
CA VAL A 63 13.16 -7.27 5.62
C VAL A 63 13.26 -5.77 5.40
N MET A 64 12.14 -5.12 5.13
CA MET A 64 12.10 -3.66 4.97
C MET A 64 12.24 -2.95 6.32
N TRP A 65 11.59 -3.45 7.36
CA TRP A 65 11.72 -2.91 8.72
C TRP A 65 13.16 -3.01 9.23
N ASP A 66 13.82 -4.13 8.99
CA ASP A 66 15.23 -4.32 9.32
C ASP A 66 16.13 -3.29 8.62
N LEU A 67 15.89 -3.03 7.33
CA LEU A 67 16.60 -2.01 6.60
C LEU A 67 16.32 -0.60 7.15
N LEU A 68 15.04 -0.24 7.33
CA LEU A 68 14.63 1.10 7.74
C LEU A 68 15.07 1.45 9.17
N HIS A 69 15.30 0.43 10.01
CA HIS A 69 15.90 0.60 11.33
C HIS A 69 17.31 1.20 11.26
N ASP A 70 18.08 0.86 10.25
CA ASP A 70 19.47 1.31 10.09
C ASP A 70 19.62 2.61 9.28
N ILE A 71 18.55 3.06 8.62
CA ILE A 71 18.56 4.29 7.83
C ILE A 71 18.27 5.48 8.77
N PRO A 72 19.19 6.45 8.90
CA PRO A 72 18.95 7.60 9.76
C PRO A 72 17.84 8.50 9.19
N SER A 73 17.02 9.03 10.10
CA SER A 73 16.04 10.07 9.78
C SER A 73 16.74 11.33 9.25
N LEU A 74 16.11 11.97 8.27
CA LEU A 74 16.55 13.30 7.79
C LEU A 74 15.95 14.45 8.61
N GLU A 75 14.86 14.19 9.32
CA GLU A 75 14.10 15.22 10.04
C GLU A 75 14.35 15.16 11.56
N HIS A 76 14.73 13.99 12.10
CA HIS A 76 14.90 13.78 13.54
C HIS A 76 16.27 13.18 13.86
N GLU A 77 17.15 13.97 14.42
CA GLU A 77 18.49 13.53 14.82
C GLU A 77 18.43 12.38 15.83
N GLY A 78 19.21 11.33 15.60
CA GLY A 78 19.30 10.16 16.47
C GLY A 78 18.15 9.16 16.32
N GLN A 79 17.23 9.37 15.38
CA GLN A 79 16.16 8.43 15.04
C GLN A 79 16.40 7.78 13.69
N SER A 80 15.82 6.62 13.49
CA SER A 80 15.77 5.94 12.19
C SER A 80 14.49 6.29 11.42
N VAL A 81 14.47 5.96 10.13
CA VAL A 81 13.25 6.06 9.31
C VAL A 81 12.13 5.17 9.88
N LEU A 82 12.48 4.04 10.49
CA LEU A 82 11.50 3.18 11.15
C LEU A 82 10.88 3.85 12.38
N ASP A 83 11.68 4.58 13.17
CA ASP A 83 11.18 5.33 14.32
C ASP A 83 10.20 6.43 13.90
N GLU A 84 10.48 7.13 12.80
CA GLU A 84 9.55 8.12 12.23
C GLU A 84 8.21 7.50 11.85
N TYR A 85 8.23 6.33 11.23
CA TYR A 85 7.01 5.65 10.83
C TYR A 85 6.14 5.29 12.04
N TYR A 86 6.72 4.74 13.10
CA TYR A 86 5.99 4.43 14.32
C TYR A 86 5.53 5.68 15.07
N TRP A 87 6.33 6.75 15.07
CA TRP A 87 5.95 8.01 15.66
C TRP A 87 4.70 8.58 14.98
N LEU A 88 4.68 8.63 13.66
CA LEU A 88 3.53 9.15 12.91
C LEU A 88 2.24 8.38 13.23
N ASN A 89 2.30 7.06 13.28
CA ASN A 89 1.15 6.23 13.63
C ASN A 89 0.70 6.42 15.10
N LYS A 90 1.59 6.77 15.98
CA LYS A 90 1.28 7.06 17.38
C LYS A 90 0.62 8.43 17.56
N GLU A 91 1.09 9.44 16.85
CA GLU A 91 0.55 10.81 16.91
C GLU A 91 -0.79 10.95 16.18
N ASP A 92 -0.97 10.24 15.06
CA ASP A 92 -2.24 10.15 14.33
C ASP A 92 -2.67 8.67 14.20
N PRO A 93 -3.34 8.11 15.21
CA PRO A 93 -3.81 6.72 15.14
C PRO A 93 -4.77 6.47 13.98
N ASN A 94 -5.41 7.51 13.45
CA ASN A 94 -6.30 7.40 12.30
C ASN A 94 -5.54 7.35 10.97
N SER A 95 -4.25 7.57 10.95
CA SER A 95 -3.44 7.49 9.73
C SER A 95 -3.49 6.10 9.09
N SER A 96 -3.67 5.07 9.90
CA SER A 96 -3.84 3.67 9.47
C SER A 96 -5.30 3.23 9.27
N LEU A 97 -6.27 4.09 9.56
CA LEU A 97 -7.69 3.81 9.32
C LEU A 97 -8.11 4.32 7.94
N CYS A 98 -8.84 3.48 7.21
CA CYS A 98 -9.40 3.89 5.93
C CYS A 98 -10.37 5.06 6.13
N ARG A 99 -10.09 6.16 5.44
CA ARG A 99 -11.00 7.29 5.29
C ARG A 99 -11.42 7.39 3.84
N ALA A 100 -12.67 7.67 3.59
CA ALA A 100 -13.20 7.80 2.25
C ALA A 100 -13.81 9.18 2.04
N THR A 101 -13.80 9.64 0.81
CA THR A 101 -14.45 10.88 0.41
C THR A 101 -15.61 10.61 -0.54
N VAL A 102 -16.61 11.45 -0.47
CA VAL A 102 -17.75 11.51 -1.39
C VAL A 102 -17.84 12.89 -2.03
N ASN A 103 -18.69 13.09 -3.01
CA ASN A 103 -19.01 14.41 -3.59
C ASN A 103 -17.77 15.28 -3.89
N ARG A 104 -16.70 14.70 -4.41
CA ARG A 104 -15.46 15.39 -4.79
C ARG A 104 -14.66 15.98 -3.60
N GLY A 105 -14.57 15.25 -2.53
CA GLY A 105 -13.65 15.56 -1.43
C GLY A 105 -14.32 15.85 -0.09
N GLU A 106 -15.65 15.75 -0.01
CA GLU A 106 -16.34 15.77 1.28
C GLU A 106 -16.05 14.48 2.07
N ASP A 107 -15.91 14.59 3.39
CA ASP A 107 -15.72 13.43 4.25
C ASP A 107 -16.98 12.53 4.21
N ALA A 108 -16.80 11.26 3.94
CA ALA A 108 -17.86 10.26 3.94
C ALA A 108 -18.27 9.83 5.36
N HIS A 109 -17.59 10.31 6.41
CA HIS A 109 -17.82 9.99 7.82
C HIS A 109 -17.90 8.47 8.09
N THR A 110 -17.05 7.72 7.43
CA THR A 110 -17.00 6.25 7.57
C THR A 110 -16.33 5.81 8.87
N ASP A 111 -15.51 6.65 9.46
CA ASP A 111 -14.80 6.44 10.74
C ASP A 111 -14.08 5.08 10.82
N GLY A 112 -13.54 4.61 9.70
CA GLY A 112 -12.89 3.29 9.59
C GLY A 112 -13.84 2.09 9.71
N LYS A 113 -15.15 2.31 9.66
CA LYS A 113 -16.14 1.22 9.77
C LYS A 113 -16.59 0.77 8.39
N PHE A 114 -16.61 -0.53 8.18
CA PHE A 114 -17.11 -1.11 6.93
C PHE A 114 -18.63 -1.01 6.76
N ALA A 115 -19.37 -0.90 7.86
CA ALA A 115 -20.82 -0.79 7.86
C ALA A 115 -21.50 -1.76 6.90
N ILE A 116 -21.02 -3.01 6.87
CA ILE A 116 -21.59 -4.09 6.07
C ILE A 116 -22.59 -4.86 6.92
N SER A 117 -23.74 -5.20 6.36
CA SER A 117 -24.72 -6.04 7.03
C SER A 117 -24.26 -7.51 7.13
N ASP A 118 -24.92 -8.28 8.00
CA ASP A 118 -24.65 -9.72 8.10
C ASP A 118 -24.89 -10.42 6.76
N LYS A 119 -25.90 -10.01 6.00
CA LYS A 119 -26.16 -10.53 4.65
C LYS A 119 -24.99 -10.21 3.70
N GLY A 120 -24.56 -8.96 3.66
CA GLY A 120 -23.43 -8.54 2.83
C GLY A 120 -22.12 -9.27 3.20
N ALA A 121 -21.88 -9.45 4.50
CA ALA A 121 -20.73 -10.24 4.96
C ALA A 121 -20.82 -11.71 4.50
N MET A 122 -22.00 -12.31 4.54
CA MET A 122 -22.23 -13.66 4.02
C MET A 122 -21.99 -13.76 2.51
N GLU A 123 -22.35 -12.74 1.74
CA GLU A 123 -22.09 -12.72 0.29
C GLU A 123 -20.59 -12.64 -0.01
N ILE A 124 -19.85 -11.87 0.76
CA ILE A 124 -18.37 -11.82 0.64
C ILE A 124 -17.78 -13.18 0.99
N MET A 125 -18.22 -13.80 2.08
CA MET A 125 -17.79 -15.17 2.43
C MET A 125 -18.13 -16.17 1.32
N ARG A 126 -19.32 -16.04 0.71
CA ARG A 126 -19.70 -16.84 -0.45
C ARG A 126 -18.70 -16.70 -1.61
N LEU A 127 -18.20 -15.48 -1.89
CA LEU A 127 -17.19 -15.27 -2.92
C LEU A 127 -15.94 -16.10 -2.65
N PHE A 128 -15.42 -16.10 -1.43
CA PHE A 128 -14.25 -16.89 -1.06
C PHE A 128 -14.43 -18.39 -1.27
N PHE A 129 -15.61 -18.93 -0.97
CA PHE A 129 -15.90 -20.35 -1.07
C PHE A 129 -16.42 -20.81 -2.45
N THR A 130 -16.72 -19.88 -3.35
CA THR A 130 -17.16 -20.21 -4.70
C THR A 130 -15.96 -20.69 -5.53
N PRO A 131 -16.01 -21.86 -6.18
CA PRO A 131 -14.95 -22.32 -7.07
C PRO A 131 -14.66 -21.33 -8.20
N ASP A 132 -13.38 -21.22 -8.58
CA ASP A 132 -12.93 -20.24 -9.58
C ASP A 132 -13.60 -20.43 -10.93
N GLU A 133 -13.87 -21.69 -11.32
CA GLU A 133 -14.55 -22.03 -12.57
C GLU A 133 -15.98 -21.45 -12.65
N GLN A 134 -16.62 -21.26 -11.49
CA GLN A 134 -17.96 -20.67 -11.44
C GLN A 134 -17.94 -19.14 -11.46
N LEU A 135 -16.78 -18.53 -11.30
CA LEU A 135 -16.59 -17.08 -11.28
C LEU A 135 -16.00 -16.54 -12.58
N GLN A 136 -15.46 -17.40 -13.47
CA GLN A 136 -14.72 -16.98 -14.66
C GLN A 136 -15.49 -15.99 -15.56
N ASP A 137 -16.78 -16.20 -15.73
CA ASP A 137 -17.63 -15.40 -16.61
C ASP A 137 -18.56 -14.44 -15.84
N LYS A 138 -18.35 -14.32 -14.52
CA LYS A 138 -19.19 -13.46 -13.69
C LYS A 138 -18.54 -12.11 -13.45
N ARG A 139 -19.36 -11.07 -13.53
CA ARG A 139 -19.02 -9.74 -13.06
C ARG A 139 -19.36 -9.62 -11.57
N ILE A 140 -18.80 -8.64 -10.92
CA ILE A 140 -19.11 -8.31 -9.53
C ILE A 140 -20.62 -8.05 -9.36
N THR A 141 -21.24 -7.33 -10.32
CA THR A 141 -22.70 -7.10 -10.36
C THR A 141 -23.55 -8.36 -10.49
N ASP A 142 -23.00 -9.42 -11.07
CA ASP A 142 -23.72 -10.69 -11.24
C ASP A 142 -23.65 -11.56 -9.97
N PHE A 143 -22.81 -11.16 -9.03
CA PHE A 143 -22.50 -11.95 -7.85
C PHE A 143 -23.03 -11.33 -6.55
N PHE A 144 -22.98 -10.01 -6.41
CA PHE A 144 -23.40 -9.29 -5.21
C PHE A 144 -24.72 -8.53 -5.42
N ASP A 145 -25.47 -8.43 -4.34
CA ASP A 145 -26.70 -7.62 -4.27
C ASP A 145 -26.37 -6.13 -4.04
N ASP A 146 -27.34 -5.25 -4.28
CA ASP A 146 -27.26 -3.80 -4.09
C ASP A 146 -26.85 -3.41 -2.66
N GLU A 147 -27.11 -4.26 -1.69
CA GLU A 147 -26.75 -4.03 -0.30
C GLU A 147 -25.23 -3.97 -0.08
N VAL A 148 -24.46 -4.83 -0.78
CA VAL A 148 -22.99 -4.78 -0.74
C VAL A 148 -22.51 -3.47 -1.36
N PHE A 149 -23.08 -3.06 -2.49
CA PHE A 149 -22.70 -1.84 -3.19
C PHE A 149 -23.00 -0.56 -2.43
N SER A 150 -23.96 -0.60 -1.52
CA SER A 150 -24.34 0.52 -0.65
C SER A 150 -23.50 0.60 0.64
N SER A 151 -22.66 -0.38 0.90
CA SER A 151 -21.84 -0.45 2.12
C SER A 151 -20.56 0.37 2.04
N ASN A 152 -20.04 0.79 3.20
CA ASN A 152 -18.72 1.39 3.29
C ASN A 152 -17.62 0.40 2.86
N PHE A 153 -17.83 -0.90 3.05
CA PHE A 153 -16.91 -1.92 2.53
C PHE A 153 -16.69 -1.74 1.03
N TRP A 154 -17.76 -1.62 0.24
CA TRP A 154 -17.65 -1.42 -1.21
C TRP A 154 -16.99 -0.09 -1.54
N LEU A 155 -17.31 0.98 -0.81
CA LEU A 155 -16.68 2.29 -1.00
C LEU A 155 -15.17 2.21 -0.80
N TYR A 156 -14.70 1.55 0.26
CA TYR A 156 -13.26 1.34 0.48
C TYR A 156 -12.64 0.46 -0.60
N TRP A 157 -13.29 -0.66 -0.91
CA TRP A 157 -12.78 -1.62 -1.88
C TRP A 157 -12.55 -0.98 -3.25
N ARG A 158 -13.55 -0.28 -3.77
CA ARG A 158 -13.46 0.39 -5.06
C ARG A 158 -12.43 1.52 -5.09
N THR A 159 -12.29 2.27 -3.99
CA THR A 159 -11.35 3.39 -3.91
C THR A 159 -9.91 2.94 -3.73
N MET A 160 -9.65 1.95 -2.89
CA MET A 160 -8.30 1.46 -2.62
C MET A 160 -7.73 0.64 -3.76
N PHE A 161 -8.55 -0.21 -4.37
CA PHE A 161 -8.09 -1.19 -5.36
C PHE A 161 -8.56 -0.89 -6.77
N ALA A 162 -9.19 0.24 -6.99
CA ALA A 162 -9.72 0.69 -8.30
C ALA A 162 -10.67 -0.33 -8.96
N PHE A 163 -11.42 -1.08 -8.16
CA PHE A 163 -12.46 -1.97 -8.66
C PHE A 163 -13.73 -1.19 -8.98
N GLU A 164 -14.37 -1.58 -10.07
CA GLU A 164 -15.72 -1.16 -10.43
C GLU A 164 -16.64 -2.38 -10.50
N ASN A 165 -17.92 -2.16 -10.33
CA ASN A 165 -18.92 -3.23 -10.23
C ASN A 165 -19.01 -4.13 -11.49
N TRP A 166 -18.55 -3.64 -12.64
CA TRP A 166 -18.49 -4.38 -13.90
C TRP A 166 -17.22 -5.22 -14.09
N HIS A 167 -16.25 -5.13 -13.17
CA HIS A 167 -15.05 -5.98 -13.18
C HIS A 167 -15.39 -7.44 -12.86
N SER A 168 -14.41 -8.32 -13.07
CA SER A 168 -14.55 -9.75 -12.84
C SER A 168 -14.69 -10.08 -11.34
N ALA A 169 -15.65 -10.94 -11.02
CA ALA A 169 -15.81 -11.46 -9.66
C ALA A 169 -14.63 -12.39 -9.27
N LEU A 170 -14.05 -13.10 -10.25
CA LEU A 170 -12.86 -13.91 -10.03
C LEU A 170 -11.66 -13.05 -9.68
N GLU A 171 -11.42 -11.95 -10.39
CA GLU A 171 -10.33 -11.02 -10.07
C GLU A 171 -10.47 -10.45 -8.66
N MET A 172 -11.69 -10.05 -8.27
CA MET A 172 -11.95 -9.58 -6.91
C MET A 172 -11.63 -10.64 -5.86
N LYS A 173 -12.01 -11.91 -6.09
CA LYS A 173 -11.68 -13.03 -5.20
C LYS A 173 -10.18 -13.25 -5.09
N LEU A 174 -9.47 -13.24 -6.20
CA LEU A 174 -8.02 -13.50 -6.24
C LEU A 174 -7.22 -12.37 -5.60
N TYR A 175 -7.73 -11.14 -5.69
CA TYR A 175 -7.11 -9.97 -5.08
C TYR A 175 -7.22 -9.98 -3.56
#